data_ce4d61773105cae9961658e1513864fa
#
_entry.id   ce4d61773105cae9961658e1513864fa
#
_cell.length_a   1.000
_cell.length_b   1.000
_cell.length_c   1.000
_cell.angle_alpha   90.00
_cell.angle_beta   90.00
_cell.angle_gamma   90.00
#
_symmetry.space_group_name_H-M   'P 1'
#
loop_
_entity.id
_entity.type
_entity.pdbx_description
1 polymer ?
#
loop_
_entity_poly.entity_id
_entity_poly.type
_entity_poly.pdbx_seq_one_letter_code
_entity_poly.pdbx_strand_id
1 'polypeptide(L)'
;MRTRLLNKKILFLLAATSILLSTISCKKIQDLLTFTINVENNFTVGASGPINIPVEILTPQVTTNSNQQFQNNNSNVNKVKDIKLEKVDLQIVSPAGKTFSFLQSVHIYISTDGNDEIELAYLDNISSTATAISLIPTSASLDKYVKASSYNLRTKIVTKQALTQNVEIKNLCRFKVTANL
;
A
#
# COMPACT_ATOMS: atom_id res chain seq x y z
N MET A 1 36.24 -29.39 -46.10
CA MET A 1 34.83 -28.98 -46.03
C MET A 1 34.18 -29.08 -44.62
N ARG A 2 34.80 -29.80 -43.68
CA ARG A 2 34.26 -30.02 -42.29
C ARG A 2 34.50 -28.85 -41.32
N THR A 3 35.52 -28.05 -41.50
CA THR A 3 35.87 -26.94 -40.59
C THR A 3 34.94 -25.70 -40.67
N ARG A 4 34.35 -25.41 -41.83
CA ARG A 4 33.41 -24.28 -41.99
C ARG A 4 32.05 -24.50 -41.35
N LEU A 5 31.59 -25.73 -41.20
CA LEU A 5 30.32 -26.08 -40.56
C LEU A 5 30.41 -26.05 -39.03
N LEU A 6 31.63 -26.41 -38.50
CA LEU A 6 31.86 -26.35 -37.05
C LEU A 6 31.84 -24.91 -36.51
N ASN A 7 32.43 -23.96 -37.26
CA ASN A 7 32.44 -22.53 -36.90
C ASN A 7 31.03 -21.91 -36.93
N LYS A 8 30.17 -22.31 -37.86
CA LYS A 8 28.78 -21.80 -37.90
C LYS A 8 27.95 -22.30 -36.73
N LYS A 9 28.10 -23.55 -36.30
CA LYS A 9 27.42 -24.12 -35.12
C LYS A 9 27.88 -23.47 -33.82
N ILE A 10 29.18 -23.22 -33.68
CA ILE A 10 29.77 -22.54 -32.52
C ILE A 10 29.30 -21.08 -32.48
N LEU A 11 29.24 -20.39 -33.63
CA LEU A 11 28.73 -19.02 -33.71
C LEU A 11 27.23 -18.91 -33.35
N PHE A 12 26.44 -19.91 -33.77
CA PHE A 12 25.01 -20.00 -33.37
C PHE A 12 24.82 -20.29 -31.89
N LEU A 13 25.64 -21.15 -31.28
CA LEU A 13 25.62 -21.43 -29.84
C LEU A 13 26.02 -20.21 -29.01
N LEU A 14 27.05 -19.46 -29.45
CA LEU A 14 27.43 -18.17 -28.79
C LEU A 14 26.39 -17.09 -28.90
N ALA A 15 25.68 -16.98 -30.03
CA ALA A 15 24.58 -16.04 -30.21
C ALA A 15 23.36 -16.41 -29.35
N ALA A 16 23.03 -17.69 -29.24
CA ALA A 16 21.92 -18.18 -28.42
C ALA A 16 22.15 -17.97 -26.91
N THR A 17 23.40 -18.19 -26.43
CA THR A 17 23.75 -17.92 -25.03
C THR A 17 23.76 -16.45 -24.68
N SER A 18 24.12 -15.56 -25.62
CA SER A 18 24.07 -14.10 -25.42
C SER A 18 22.63 -13.58 -25.27
N ILE A 19 21.67 -14.15 -25.99
CA ILE A 19 20.25 -13.77 -25.92
C ILE A 19 19.59 -14.24 -24.61
N LEU A 20 19.98 -15.39 -24.07
CA LEU A 20 19.46 -15.88 -22.78
C LEU A 20 19.94 -15.05 -21.57
N LEU A 21 21.13 -14.47 -21.64
CA LEU A 21 21.69 -13.64 -20.54
C LEU A 21 21.03 -12.24 -20.46
N SER A 22 20.48 -11.73 -21.55
CA SER A 22 19.87 -10.39 -21.59
C SER A 22 18.50 -10.30 -20.92
N THR A 23 17.78 -11.40 -20.77
CA THR A 23 16.43 -11.39 -20.17
C THR A 23 16.43 -11.41 -18.63
N ILE A 24 17.52 -11.85 -18.01
CA ILE A 24 17.65 -11.94 -16.56
C ILE A 24 18.06 -10.57 -15.94
N SER A 25 18.72 -9.73 -16.72
CA SER A 25 19.24 -8.44 -16.24
C SER A 25 18.14 -7.40 -15.97
N CYS A 26 17.10 -7.34 -16.82
CA CYS A 26 16.06 -6.31 -16.69
C CYS A 26 15.21 -6.43 -15.42
N LYS A 27 14.87 -7.64 -14.99
CA LYS A 27 14.07 -7.81 -13.75
C LYS A 27 14.86 -7.42 -12.50
N LYS A 28 16.14 -7.80 -12.42
CA LYS A 28 17.00 -7.42 -11.27
C LYS A 28 17.23 -5.90 -11.16
N ILE A 29 17.27 -5.19 -12.27
CA ILE A 29 17.43 -3.72 -12.25
C ILE A 29 16.13 -3.06 -11.78
N GLN A 30 14.96 -3.55 -12.20
CA GLN A 30 13.67 -3.03 -11.72
C GLN A 30 13.46 -3.28 -10.22
N ASP A 31 13.87 -4.44 -9.70
CA ASP A 31 13.77 -4.75 -8.26
C ASP A 31 14.72 -3.87 -7.41
N LEU A 32 15.84 -3.44 -7.96
CA LEU A 32 16.77 -2.51 -7.30
C LEU A 32 16.26 -1.06 -7.26
N LEU A 33 15.27 -0.73 -8.07
CA LEU A 33 14.68 0.61 -8.16
C LEU A 33 13.40 0.74 -7.34
N THR A 34 12.95 -0.31 -6.68
CA THR A 34 11.75 -0.29 -5.87
C THR A 34 12.07 -0.49 -4.39
N PHE A 35 11.37 0.24 -3.53
CA PHE A 35 11.42 0.06 -2.09
C PHE A 35 10.04 0.28 -1.49
N THR A 36 9.88 -0.02 -0.22
CA THR A 36 8.61 0.15 0.49
C THR A 36 8.71 1.19 1.60
N ILE A 37 7.62 1.94 1.78
CA ILE A 37 7.41 2.82 2.93
C ILE A 37 6.24 2.27 3.72
N ASN A 38 6.45 2.05 5.02
CA ASN A 38 5.39 1.64 5.93
C ASN A 38 4.95 2.84 6.77
N VAL A 39 3.64 3.02 6.88
CA VAL A 39 3.03 4.07 7.69
C VAL A 39 1.99 3.43 8.61
N GLU A 40 2.04 3.79 9.88
CA GLU A 40 1.09 3.35 10.89
C GLU A 40 0.33 4.54 11.44
N ASN A 41 -0.98 4.36 11.63
CA ASN A 41 -1.82 5.32 12.33
C ASN A 41 -2.98 4.58 13.00
N ASN A 42 -3.56 5.19 14.02
CA ASN A 42 -4.69 4.61 14.75
C ASN A 42 -5.95 5.46 14.52
N PHE A 43 -7.10 4.80 14.56
CA PHE A 43 -8.39 5.46 14.66
C PHE A 43 -9.29 4.68 15.62
N THR A 44 -10.32 5.36 16.14
CA THR A 44 -11.23 4.77 17.12
C THR A 44 -12.66 4.76 16.58
N VAL A 45 -13.28 3.59 16.63
CA VAL A 45 -14.72 3.45 16.43
C VAL A 45 -15.42 3.62 17.77
N GLY A 46 -16.22 4.66 17.88
CA GLY A 46 -16.91 5.03 19.13
C GLY A 46 -18.00 4.02 19.52
N ALA A 47 -18.17 3.84 20.84
CA ALA A 47 -19.33 3.14 21.40
C ALA A 47 -20.63 3.89 21.07
N SER A 48 -21.75 3.15 21.01
CA SER A 48 -23.09 3.72 20.79
C SER A 48 -23.26 4.44 19.43
N GLY A 49 -22.37 4.17 18.47
CA GLY A 49 -22.53 4.65 17.09
C GLY A 49 -23.74 4.02 16.39
N PRO A 50 -24.25 4.68 15.32
CA PRO A 50 -25.39 4.17 14.56
C PRO A 50 -25.05 2.83 13.87
N ILE A 51 -26.04 1.97 13.71
CA ILE A 51 -25.94 0.70 13.00
C ILE A 51 -26.48 0.87 11.58
N ASN A 52 -25.81 0.27 10.59
CA ASN A 52 -26.20 0.33 9.16
C ASN A 52 -26.24 1.74 8.57
N ILE A 53 -25.59 2.70 9.23
CA ILE A 53 -25.43 4.07 8.74
C ILE A 53 -23.94 4.37 8.63
N PRO A 54 -23.49 4.98 7.52
CA PRO A 54 -22.09 5.37 7.37
C PRO A 54 -21.66 6.40 8.43
N VAL A 55 -20.53 6.16 9.05
CA VAL A 55 -19.88 7.09 9.99
C VAL A 55 -18.50 7.42 9.46
N GLU A 56 -18.14 8.68 9.51
CA GLU A 56 -16.84 9.19 9.09
C GLU A 56 -15.95 9.45 10.31
N ILE A 57 -14.73 8.96 10.23
CA ILE A 57 -13.70 9.10 11.25
C ILE A 57 -12.51 9.80 10.61
N LEU A 58 -12.19 10.99 11.09
CA LEU A 58 -10.98 11.70 10.69
C LEU A 58 -9.84 11.26 11.60
N THR A 59 -8.72 10.86 10.99
CA THR A 59 -7.49 10.59 11.74
C THR A 59 -6.69 11.87 11.90
N PRO A 60 -5.82 11.97 12.91
CA PRO A 60 -4.81 13.02 12.96
C PRO A 60 -3.99 13.05 11.68
N GLN A 61 -3.54 14.23 11.27
CA GLN A 61 -2.73 14.41 10.09
C GLN A 61 -1.47 13.53 10.17
N VAL A 62 -1.21 12.79 9.09
CA VAL A 62 -0.05 11.90 8.97
C VAL A 62 1.13 12.69 8.41
N THR A 63 2.19 12.83 9.20
CA THR A 63 3.47 13.36 8.72
C THR A 63 4.21 12.26 7.95
N THR A 64 4.57 12.50 6.70
CA THR A 64 5.10 11.46 5.82
C THR A 64 6.55 11.08 6.13
N ASN A 65 7.37 12.02 6.59
CA ASN A 65 8.83 11.89 6.66
C ASN A 65 9.45 11.37 5.33
N SER A 66 8.77 11.60 4.21
CA SER A 66 9.07 11.01 2.90
C SER A 66 10.49 11.33 2.45
N ASN A 67 10.95 12.56 2.63
CA ASN A 67 12.29 12.96 2.24
C ASN A 67 13.36 12.09 2.92
N GLN A 68 13.21 11.83 4.21
CA GLN A 68 14.12 10.95 4.95
C GLN A 68 14.00 9.50 4.47
N GLN A 69 12.78 9.02 4.21
CA GLN A 69 12.56 7.68 3.69
C GLN A 69 13.19 7.51 2.30
N PHE A 70 13.08 8.52 1.44
CA PHE A 70 13.71 8.49 0.11
C PHE A 70 15.25 8.50 0.22
N GLN A 71 15.82 9.34 1.07
CA GLN A 71 17.28 9.40 1.31
C GLN A 71 17.82 8.08 1.87
N ASN A 72 17.12 7.44 2.80
CA ASN A 72 17.51 6.15 3.35
C ASN A 72 17.53 5.03 2.28
N ASN A 73 16.82 5.24 1.17
CA ASN A 73 16.80 4.33 0.01
C ASN A 73 17.61 4.88 -1.18
N ASN A 74 18.61 5.73 -0.93
CA ASN A 74 19.49 6.36 -1.92
C ASN A 74 18.72 7.10 -3.04
N SER A 75 17.60 7.71 -2.68
CA SER A 75 16.72 8.44 -3.61
C SER A 75 16.36 9.82 -3.06
N ASN A 76 15.54 10.56 -3.78
CA ASN A 76 14.96 11.83 -3.37
C ASN A 76 13.61 12.05 -4.03
N VAL A 77 12.87 13.10 -3.61
CA VAL A 77 11.50 13.38 -4.10
C VAL A 77 11.41 13.52 -5.63
N ASN A 78 12.46 14.01 -6.28
CA ASN A 78 12.48 14.21 -7.74
C ASN A 78 12.74 12.91 -8.52
N LYS A 79 13.45 11.96 -7.89
CA LYS A 79 13.77 10.65 -8.50
C LYS A 79 12.67 9.61 -8.25
N VAL A 80 11.86 9.79 -7.22
CA VAL A 80 10.77 8.88 -6.88
C VAL A 80 9.57 9.13 -7.79
N LYS A 81 8.97 8.06 -8.27
CA LYS A 81 7.73 8.06 -9.06
C LYS A 81 6.94 6.79 -8.83
N ASP A 82 5.73 6.74 -9.38
CA ASP A 82 4.86 5.56 -9.40
C ASP A 82 4.68 4.96 -7.99
N ILE A 83 4.28 5.82 -7.05
CA ILE A 83 3.95 5.40 -5.70
C ILE A 83 2.54 4.82 -5.69
N LYS A 84 2.42 3.57 -5.22
CA LYS A 84 1.14 2.86 -5.11
C LYS A 84 0.99 2.23 -3.74
N LEU A 85 -0.25 2.09 -3.32
CA LEU A 85 -0.56 1.29 -2.15
C LEU A 85 -0.41 -0.19 -2.50
N GLU A 86 0.44 -0.90 -1.77
CA GLU A 86 0.65 -2.34 -1.94
C GLU A 86 -0.25 -3.14 -1.00
N LYS A 87 -0.41 -2.64 0.23
CA LYS A 87 -1.17 -3.35 1.26
C LYS A 87 -1.72 -2.39 2.31
N VAL A 88 -2.91 -2.71 2.82
CA VAL A 88 -3.47 -2.11 4.04
C VAL A 88 -3.99 -3.21 4.94
N ASP A 89 -3.51 -3.25 6.17
CA ASP A 89 -4.04 -4.11 7.20
C ASP A 89 -4.64 -3.26 8.32
N LEU A 90 -5.81 -3.67 8.79
CA LEU A 90 -6.42 -3.16 10.01
C LEU A 90 -6.28 -4.20 11.10
N GLN A 91 -5.85 -3.77 12.28
CA GLN A 91 -5.70 -4.62 13.45
C GLN A 91 -6.40 -3.98 14.66
N ILE A 92 -7.26 -4.71 15.33
CA ILE A 92 -7.86 -4.26 16.59
C ILE A 92 -6.79 -4.29 17.68
N VAL A 93 -6.55 -3.14 18.29
CA VAL A 93 -5.60 -2.97 19.40
C VAL A 93 -6.32 -3.10 20.75
N SER A 94 -7.52 -2.53 20.82
CA SER A 94 -8.32 -2.53 22.06
C SER A 94 -9.82 -2.58 21.69
N PRO A 95 -10.64 -3.27 22.46
CA PRO A 95 -10.30 -4.13 23.61
C PRO A 95 -9.74 -5.49 23.16
N ALA A 96 -9.01 -6.16 24.06
CA ALA A 96 -8.47 -7.50 23.82
C ALA A 96 -9.60 -8.50 23.48
N GLY A 97 -9.35 -9.37 22.50
CA GLY A 97 -10.31 -10.39 22.05
C GLY A 97 -11.46 -9.88 21.20
N LYS A 98 -11.56 -8.56 20.94
CA LYS A 98 -12.54 -8.01 20.01
C LYS A 98 -12.18 -8.40 18.58
N THR A 99 -13.20 -8.72 17.77
CA THR A 99 -13.06 -9.11 16.37
C THR A 99 -13.78 -8.13 15.45
N PHE A 100 -13.48 -8.16 14.16
CA PHE A 100 -14.14 -7.32 13.14
C PHE A 100 -15.59 -7.75 12.80
N SER A 101 -16.18 -8.68 13.57
CA SER A 101 -17.56 -9.14 13.35
C SER A 101 -18.61 -8.03 13.41
N PHE A 102 -18.32 -6.92 14.10
CA PHE A 102 -19.22 -5.75 14.20
C PHE A 102 -19.25 -4.90 12.95
N LEU A 103 -18.24 -4.99 12.09
CA LEU A 103 -18.06 -4.12 10.93
C LEU A 103 -18.72 -4.73 9.69
N GLN A 104 -19.45 -3.92 8.93
CA GLN A 104 -20.04 -4.30 7.65
C GLN A 104 -19.13 -3.89 6.49
N SER A 105 -18.65 -2.65 6.49
CA SER A 105 -17.75 -2.13 5.47
C SER A 105 -16.79 -1.09 6.05
N VAL A 106 -15.66 -0.90 5.38
CA VAL A 106 -14.68 0.14 5.65
C VAL A 106 -14.08 0.64 4.34
N HIS A 107 -14.02 1.96 4.21
CA HIS A 107 -13.40 2.67 3.10
C HIS A 107 -12.44 3.71 3.67
N ILE A 108 -11.22 3.76 3.16
CA ILE A 108 -10.20 4.73 3.57
C ILE A 108 -9.90 5.64 2.40
N TYR A 109 -9.91 6.94 2.66
CA TYR A 109 -9.63 8.01 1.70
C TYR A 109 -8.37 8.76 2.13
N ILE A 110 -7.65 9.31 1.16
CA ILE A 110 -6.44 10.11 1.37
C ILE A 110 -6.60 11.46 0.67
N SER A 111 -6.14 12.54 1.33
CA SER A 111 -6.14 13.89 0.77
C SER A 111 -4.96 14.71 1.30
N THR A 112 -4.53 15.74 0.54
CA THR A 112 -3.56 16.72 1.04
C THR A 112 -4.23 18.01 1.50
N ASP A 113 -5.31 18.46 0.84
CA ASP A 113 -5.97 19.74 1.08
C ASP A 113 -7.52 19.66 1.15
N GLY A 114 -8.09 18.46 1.14
CA GLY A 114 -9.53 18.23 1.18
C GLY A 114 -10.27 18.37 -0.17
N ASN A 115 -9.64 18.96 -1.19
CA ASN A 115 -10.21 19.06 -2.54
C ASN A 115 -9.70 17.96 -3.48
N ASP A 116 -8.68 17.24 -3.06
CA ASP A 116 -7.97 16.21 -3.83
C ASP A 116 -8.19 14.79 -3.31
N GLU A 117 -9.25 14.60 -2.52
CA GLU A 117 -9.52 13.32 -1.89
C GLU A 117 -9.77 12.20 -2.90
N ILE A 118 -9.10 11.06 -2.68
CA ILE A 118 -9.31 9.83 -3.43
C ILE A 118 -9.45 8.63 -2.50
N GLU A 119 -10.12 7.58 -2.96
CA GLU A 119 -10.19 6.32 -2.23
C GLU A 119 -8.84 5.59 -2.30
N LEU A 120 -8.34 5.21 -1.13
CA LEU A 120 -7.06 4.52 -0.95
C LEU A 120 -7.23 3.00 -0.91
N ALA A 121 -8.19 2.52 -0.11
CA ALA A 121 -8.51 1.11 0.04
C ALA A 121 -9.91 0.91 0.60
N TYR A 122 -10.48 -0.26 0.39
CA TYR A 122 -11.82 -0.60 0.89
C TYR A 122 -11.98 -2.10 1.19
N LEU A 123 -12.98 -2.41 1.99
CA LEU A 123 -13.48 -3.78 2.15
C LEU A 123 -14.97 -3.74 2.50
N ASP A 124 -15.76 -4.43 1.67
CA ASP A 124 -17.20 -4.57 1.84
C ASP A 124 -17.59 -5.97 2.32
N ASN A 125 -18.81 -6.09 2.83
CA ASN A 125 -19.39 -7.36 3.27
C ASN A 125 -18.50 -8.13 4.27
N ILE A 126 -17.92 -7.41 5.24
CA ILE A 126 -17.02 -7.98 6.22
C ILE A 126 -17.79 -8.96 7.11
N SER A 127 -17.37 -10.23 7.08
CA SER A 127 -17.91 -11.30 7.93
C SER A 127 -16.84 -11.90 8.85
N SER A 128 -15.77 -11.16 9.10
CA SER A 128 -14.57 -11.66 9.77
C SER A 128 -14.76 -11.76 11.28
N THR A 129 -14.38 -12.91 11.85
CA THR A 129 -14.20 -13.12 13.28
C THR A 129 -12.72 -12.98 13.71
N ALA A 130 -11.87 -12.46 12.83
CA ALA A 130 -10.46 -12.21 13.11
C ALA A 130 -10.27 -10.86 13.81
N THR A 131 -9.13 -10.70 14.46
CA THR A 131 -8.67 -9.45 15.09
C THR A 131 -7.90 -8.57 14.09
N ALA A 132 -7.61 -9.07 12.89
CA ALA A 132 -6.98 -8.35 11.80
C ALA A 132 -7.67 -8.69 10.46
N ILE A 133 -7.77 -7.70 9.58
CA ILE A 133 -8.29 -7.82 8.21
C ILE A 133 -7.40 -7.05 7.24
N SER A 134 -7.33 -7.53 5.99
CA SER A 134 -6.66 -6.81 4.91
C SER A 134 -7.70 -6.15 4.01
N LEU A 135 -7.48 -4.89 3.65
CA LEU A 135 -8.31 -4.16 2.70
C LEU A 135 -7.82 -4.38 1.27
N ILE A 136 -8.67 -4.09 0.31
CA ILE A 136 -8.38 -4.10 -1.12
C ILE A 136 -7.82 -2.73 -1.51
N PRO A 137 -6.53 -2.62 -1.88
CA PRO A 137 -5.95 -1.36 -2.34
C PRO A 137 -6.56 -0.94 -3.67
N THR A 138 -6.75 0.37 -3.87
CA THR A 138 -7.05 0.90 -5.20
C THR A 138 -5.78 1.00 -6.05
N SER A 139 -5.95 1.13 -7.37
CA SER A 139 -4.82 1.30 -8.31
C SER A 139 -4.38 2.78 -8.47
N ALA A 140 -4.86 3.67 -7.62
CA ALA A 140 -4.60 5.10 -7.70
C ALA A 140 -3.10 5.43 -7.63
N SER A 141 -2.68 6.51 -8.32
CA SER A 141 -1.34 7.08 -8.17
C SER A 141 -1.29 7.92 -6.90
N LEU A 142 -0.32 7.64 -6.05
CA LEU A 142 -0.19 8.27 -4.72
C LEU A 142 1.00 9.22 -4.61
N ASP A 143 1.64 9.53 -5.73
CA ASP A 143 2.80 10.42 -5.78
C ASP A 143 2.56 11.74 -5.06
N LYS A 144 1.43 12.41 -5.36
CA LYS A 144 1.07 13.70 -4.76
C LYS A 144 1.01 13.62 -3.23
N TYR A 145 0.39 12.58 -2.71
CA TYR A 145 0.12 12.43 -1.27
C TYR A 145 1.36 12.02 -0.50
N VAL A 146 2.06 10.98 -0.94
CA VAL A 146 3.22 10.44 -0.23
C VAL A 146 4.44 11.35 -0.34
N LYS A 147 4.57 12.14 -1.40
CA LYS A 147 5.63 13.15 -1.56
C LYS A 147 5.38 14.43 -0.76
N ALA A 148 4.14 14.71 -0.37
CA ALA A 148 3.81 15.84 0.48
C ALA A 148 4.44 15.67 1.87
N SER A 149 4.60 16.76 2.61
CA SER A 149 5.09 16.72 4.01
C SER A 149 4.10 16.03 4.95
N SER A 150 2.83 16.07 4.60
CA SER A 150 1.75 15.43 5.34
C SER A 150 0.53 15.18 4.44
N TYR A 151 -0.32 14.28 4.89
CA TYR A 151 -1.64 14.02 4.30
C TYR A 151 -2.66 13.70 5.40
N ASN A 152 -3.95 13.75 5.04
CA ASN A 152 -5.04 13.36 5.91
C ASN A 152 -5.61 12.03 5.46
N LEU A 153 -6.04 11.21 6.42
CA LEU A 153 -6.83 10.02 6.17
C LEU A 153 -8.24 10.23 6.73
N ARG A 154 -9.24 9.87 5.95
CA ARG A 154 -10.63 9.79 6.37
C ARG A 154 -11.10 8.35 6.21
N THR A 155 -11.58 7.77 7.29
CA THR A 155 -12.11 6.40 7.30
C THR A 155 -13.63 6.46 7.39
N LYS A 156 -14.32 5.91 6.41
CA LYS A 156 -15.77 5.75 6.39
C LYS A 156 -16.11 4.30 6.72
N ILE A 157 -16.88 4.08 7.75
CA ILE A 157 -17.27 2.74 8.20
C ILE A 157 -18.79 2.60 8.23
N VAL A 158 -19.25 1.36 8.08
CA VAL A 158 -20.63 0.96 8.41
C VAL A 158 -20.53 -0.18 9.43
N THR A 159 -21.17 -0.01 10.57
CA THR A 159 -21.27 -1.07 11.58
C THR A 159 -22.60 -1.83 11.44
N LYS A 160 -22.59 -3.14 11.67
CA LYS A 160 -23.80 -4.00 11.67
C LYS A 160 -24.20 -4.46 13.07
N GLN A 161 -23.41 -4.09 14.08
CA GLN A 161 -23.66 -4.40 15.50
C GLN A 161 -23.31 -3.18 16.35
N ALA A 162 -24.10 -2.93 17.39
CA ALA A 162 -23.78 -1.90 18.38
C ALA A 162 -22.50 -2.26 19.14
N LEU A 163 -21.69 -1.24 19.39
CA LEU A 163 -20.52 -1.34 20.25
C LEU A 163 -20.88 -0.85 21.66
N THR A 164 -20.51 -1.63 22.67
CA THR A 164 -20.68 -1.27 24.08
C THR A 164 -19.50 -0.50 24.64
N GLN A 165 -18.38 -0.50 23.90
CA GLN A 165 -17.15 0.23 24.25
C GLN A 165 -16.42 0.65 22.97
N ASN A 166 -15.55 1.64 23.08
CA ASN A 166 -14.72 2.07 21.97
C ASN A 166 -13.81 0.96 21.48
N VAL A 167 -13.60 0.90 20.17
CA VAL A 167 -12.67 -0.05 19.53
C VAL A 167 -11.56 0.74 18.87
N GLU A 168 -10.34 0.57 19.37
CA GLU A 168 -9.15 1.16 18.79
C GLU A 168 -8.60 0.23 17.70
N ILE A 169 -8.34 0.79 16.53
CA ILE A 169 -7.89 0.07 15.35
C ILE A 169 -6.61 0.71 14.85
N LYS A 170 -5.55 -0.11 14.71
CA LYS A 170 -4.32 0.26 14.02
C LYS A 170 -4.50 0.02 12.54
N ASN A 171 -4.15 1.02 11.74
CA ASN A 171 -4.07 0.97 10.29
C ASN A 171 -2.60 0.93 9.86
N LEU A 172 -2.24 -0.10 9.12
CA LEU A 172 -0.89 -0.39 8.63
C LEU A 172 -0.88 -0.28 7.11
N CYS A 173 -0.38 0.82 6.58
CA CYS A 173 -0.25 1.05 5.14
C CYS A 173 1.16 0.72 4.66
N ARG A 174 1.29 -0.05 3.58
CA ARG A 174 2.53 -0.28 2.86
C ARG A 174 2.45 0.32 1.47
N PHE A 175 3.32 1.28 1.18
CA PHE A 175 3.44 1.89 -0.13
C PHE A 175 4.64 1.31 -0.86
N LYS A 176 4.44 0.89 -2.11
CA LYS A 176 5.50 0.54 -3.05
C LYS A 176 5.92 1.80 -3.80
N VAL A 177 7.21 2.07 -3.82
CA VAL A 177 7.81 3.25 -4.41
C VAL A 177 8.79 2.83 -5.48
N THR A 178 8.71 3.43 -6.67
CA THR A 178 9.70 3.24 -7.73
C THR A 178 10.58 4.48 -7.83
N ALA A 179 11.90 4.31 -7.90
CA ALA A 179 12.84 5.39 -8.14
C ALA A 179 13.34 5.37 -9.59
N ASN A 180 13.54 6.55 -10.17
CA ASN A 180 14.29 6.71 -11.42
C ASN A 180 15.79 6.61 -11.15
N LEU A 181 16.54 6.04 -12.09
CA LEU A 181 17.99 6.12 -12.12
C LEU A 181 18.48 7.53 -12.47
#